data_5880a09df7347ddabf5b9da8f306f588
#
_entry.id   5880a09df7347ddabf5b9da8f306f588
#
_cell.length_a   1.000
_cell.length_b   1.000
_cell.length_c   1.000
_cell.angle_alpha   90.00
_cell.angle_beta   90.00
_cell.angle_gamma   90.00
#
_symmetry.space_group_name_H-M   'P 1'
#
loop_
_entity.id
_entity.type
_entity.pdbx_description
1 polymer ?
#
loop_
_entity_poly.entity_id
_entity_poly.type
_entity_poly.pdbx_seq_one_letter_code
_entity_poly.pdbx_strand_id
1 'polypeptide(L)'
;SLVGSEMCIRDREETVEILKGLRPYYEKHHGVKIEDEALEAAVKMSQRYINDRFLPDKAIDIIDEAASKVQLAGYQSAPEMEQYELELNELREEKEQAVKTADIERAKKAQVRQNEVEAEMEKIRIKTERRNKRKKLVVDEAAVAETISDWTKIPLQKLTEGETKRLARLEKELHKRVIGQDEAV
;
A
#
# COMPACT_ATOMS: atom_id res chain seq x y z
N SER A 1 30.48 17.19 -16.60
CA SER A 1 29.62 16.67 -17.66
C SER A 1 28.16 17.13 -17.46
N LEU A 2 27.85 18.31 -17.99
CA LEU A 2 26.50 18.91 -17.92
C LEU A 2 25.44 18.12 -18.73
N VAL A 3 25.88 17.44 -19.79
CA VAL A 3 24.99 16.69 -20.70
C VAL A 3 24.25 15.55 -19.99
N GLY A 4 24.86 14.87 -19.04
CA GLY A 4 24.23 13.78 -18.29
C GLY A 4 23.14 14.25 -17.31
N SER A 5 23.25 15.47 -16.77
CA SER A 5 22.25 16.01 -15.83
C SER A 5 21.00 16.52 -16.55
N GLU A 6 21.15 17.13 -17.72
CA GLU A 6 19.99 17.59 -18.52
C GLU A 6 19.17 16.43 -19.08
N MET A 7 19.83 15.35 -19.53
CA MET A 7 19.18 14.13 -20.00
C MET A 7 18.39 13.47 -18.85
N CYS A 8 18.95 13.44 -17.65
CA CYS A 8 18.31 12.88 -16.46
C CYS A 8 17.11 13.70 -15.94
N ILE A 9 17.12 15.02 -16.16
CA ILE A 9 16.00 15.91 -15.81
C ILE A 9 14.85 15.72 -16.79
N ARG A 10 15.17 15.66 -18.09
CA ARG A 10 14.18 15.42 -19.15
C ARG A 10 13.47 14.08 -18.97
N ASP A 11 14.21 13.01 -18.67
CA ASP A 11 13.64 11.68 -18.38
C ASP A 11 12.64 11.72 -17.21
N ARG A 12 12.87 12.61 -16.21
CA ARG A 12 11.93 12.77 -15.09
C ARG A 12 10.63 13.43 -15.50
N GLU A 13 10.72 14.55 -16.22
CA GLU A 13 9.54 15.31 -16.67
C GLU A 13 8.68 14.46 -17.59
N GLU A 14 9.30 13.80 -18.57
CA GLU A 14 8.63 12.87 -19.49
C GLU A 14 7.99 11.70 -18.73
N THR A 15 8.66 11.15 -17.69
CA THR A 15 8.09 10.08 -16.87
C THR A 15 6.88 10.55 -16.07
N VAL A 16 6.90 11.75 -15.50
CA VAL A 16 5.74 12.32 -14.79
C VAL A 16 4.56 12.50 -15.74
N GLU A 17 4.80 12.95 -16.97
CA GLU A 17 3.74 13.08 -17.99
C GLU A 17 3.15 11.71 -18.37
N ILE A 18 3.98 10.69 -18.54
CA ILE A 18 3.53 9.31 -18.78
C ILE A 18 2.66 8.81 -17.62
N LEU A 19 3.11 9.01 -16.37
CA LEU A 19 2.34 8.63 -15.19
C LEU A 19 1.01 9.37 -15.09
N LYS A 20 0.99 10.67 -15.39
CA LYS A 20 -0.26 11.46 -15.46
C LYS A 20 -1.23 10.90 -16.51
N GLY A 21 -0.71 10.44 -17.63
CA GLY A 21 -1.50 9.78 -18.69
C GLY A 21 -2.06 8.42 -18.25
N LEU A 22 -1.31 7.66 -17.47
CA LEU A 22 -1.72 6.34 -16.96
C LEU A 22 -2.60 6.42 -15.72
N ARG A 23 -2.55 7.55 -14.97
CA ARG A 23 -3.31 7.75 -13.71
C ARG A 23 -4.77 7.34 -13.77
N PRO A 24 -5.58 7.77 -14.77
CA PRO A 24 -7.01 7.40 -14.81
C PRO A 24 -7.24 5.89 -14.89
N TYR A 25 -6.29 5.18 -15.51
CA TYR A 25 -6.35 3.73 -15.64
C TYR A 25 -6.12 3.04 -14.28
N TYR A 26 -5.07 3.45 -13.55
CA TYR A 26 -4.75 2.92 -12.21
C TYR A 26 -5.79 3.31 -11.18
N GLU A 27 -6.28 4.55 -11.19
CA GLU A 27 -7.37 5.01 -10.32
C GLU A 27 -8.64 4.17 -10.50
N LYS A 28 -8.98 3.84 -11.73
CA LYS A 28 -10.15 2.99 -12.04
C LYS A 28 -9.91 1.54 -11.63
N HIS A 29 -8.70 1.01 -11.85
CA HIS A 29 -8.37 -0.38 -11.55
C HIS A 29 -8.37 -0.66 -10.05
N HIS A 30 -7.69 0.18 -9.27
CA HIS A 30 -7.55 0.02 -7.82
C HIS A 30 -8.67 0.70 -7.00
N GLY A 31 -9.48 1.54 -7.61
CA GLY A 31 -10.55 2.29 -6.90
C GLY A 31 -9.99 3.32 -5.91
N VAL A 32 -8.82 3.86 -6.17
CA VAL A 32 -8.12 4.86 -5.37
C VAL A 32 -7.99 6.16 -6.16
N LYS A 33 -7.68 7.28 -5.48
CA LYS A 33 -7.30 8.54 -6.12
C LYS A 33 -5.80 8.73 -5.97
N ILE A 34 -5.11 9.13 -7.04
CA ILE A 34 -3.66 9.36 -7.04
C ILE A 34 -3.40 10.85 -7.15
N GLU A 35 -2.67 11.42 -6.19
CA GLU A 35 -2.30 12.84 -6.19
C GLU A 35 -1.10 13.10 -7.10
N ASP A 36 -0.99 14.33 -7.63
CA ASP A 36 0.14 14.72 -8.49
C ASP A 36 1.47 14.63 -7.73
N GLU A 37 1.45 14.97 -6.44
CA GLU A 37 2.60 14.89 -5.54
C GLU A 37 3.11 13.44 -5.39
N ALA A 38 2.21 12.46 -5.39
CA ALA A 38 2.57 11.04 -5.35
C ALA A 38 3.30 10.61 -6.64
N LEU A 39 2.88 11.09 -7.81
CA LEU A 39 3.53 10.80 -9.09
C LEU A 39 4.93 11.38 -9.15
N GLU A 40 5.09 12.64 -8.73
CA GLU A 40 6.40 13.30 -8.67
C GLU A 40 7.33 12.62 -7.66
N ALA A 41 6.81 12.23 -6.49
CA ALA A 41 7.53 11.50 -5.47
C ALA A 41 7.99 10.13 -5.98
N ALA A 42 7.13 9.38 -6.70
CA ALA A 42 7.47 8.10 -7.28
C ALA A 42 8.65 8.18 -8.26
N VAL A 43 8.65 9.18 -9.14
CA VAL A 43 9.75 9.42 -10.08
C VAL A 43 11.03 9.81 -9.34
N LYS A 44 10.95 10.78 -8.43
CA LYS A 44 12.10 11.31 -7.70
C LYS A 44 12.74 10.26 -6.81
N MET A 45 11.94 9.56 -6.02
CA MET A 45 12.43 8.56 -5.07
C MET A 45 12.89 7.29 -5.77
N SER A 46 12.19 6.82 -6.82
CA SER A 46 12.64 5.65 -7.57
C SER A 46 14.00 5.86 -8.22
N GLN A 47 14.24 7.04 -8.77
CA GLN A 47 15.54 7.37 -9.37
C GLN A 47 16.67 7.38 -8.35
N ARG A 48 16.37 7.81 -7.12
CA ARG A 48 17.36 7.97 -6.06
C ARG A 48 17.69 6.66 -5.33
N TYR A 49 16.70 5.81 -5.13
CA TYR A 49 16.81 4.66 -4.24
C TYR A 49 16.73 3.30 -4.94
N ILE A 50 16.26 3.26 -6.20
CA ILE A 50 16.13 2.04 -6.99
C ILE A 50 17.07 2.14 -8.20
N ASN A 51 18.15 1.36 -8.17
CA ASN A 51 19.20 1.41 -9.19
C ASN A 51 19.15 0.25 -10.20
N ASP A 52 18.37 -0.77 -9.93
CA ASP A 52 18.28 -2.01 -10.71
C ASP A 52 17.32 -1.93 -11.90
N ARG A 53 16.56 -0.84 -12.01
CA ARG A 53 15.59 -0.63 -13.10
C ARG A 53 15.68 0.80 -13.66
N PHE A 54 15.16 1.00 -14.87
CA PHE A 54 15.14 2.29 -15.57
C PHE A 54 13.79 2.99 -15.42
N LEU A 55 13.77 4.31 -15.63
CA LEU A 55 12.55 5.07 -15.84
C LEU A 55 12.05 4.78 -17.27
N PRO A 56 10.73 4.75 -17.51
CA PRO A 56 9.63 5.00 -16.57
C PRO A 56 9.20 3.79 -15.72
N ASP A 57 9.63 2.56 -16.08
CA ASP A 57 9.09 1.31 -15.56
C ASP A 57 9.08 1.23 -14.02
N LYS A 58 10.22 1.59 -13.38
CA LYS A 58 10.30 1.56 -11.91
C LYS A 58 9.32 2.50 -11.21
N ALA A 59 9.01 3.65 -11.82
CA ALA A 59 8.06 4.60 -11.25
C ALA A 59 6.60 4.10 -11.44
N ILE A 60 6.33 3.45 -12.56
CA ILE A 60 5.04 2.79 -12.84
C ILE A 60 4.79 1.68 -11.81
N ASP A 61 5.76 0.79 -11.62
CA ASP A 61 5.67 -0.32 -10.65
C ASP A 61 5.40 0.18 -9.21
N ILE A 62 6.05 1.29 -8.81
CA ILE A 62 5.84 1.88 -7.47
C ILE A 62 4.42 2.41 -7.31
N ILE A 63 3.88 3.09 -8.32
CA ILE A 63 2.51 3.62 -8.26
C ILE A 63 1.50 2.49 -8.23
N ASP A 64 1.69 1.43 -8.99
CA ASP A 64 0.82 0.25 -8.99
C ASP A 64 0.82 -0.44 -7.61
N GLU A 65 1.99 -0.67 -7.04
CA GLU A 65 2.16 -1.27 -5.71
C GLU A 65 1.58 -0.38 -4.60
N ALA A 66 1.85 0.94 -4.63
CA ALA A 66 1.30 1.89 -3.66
C ALA A 66 -0.22 1.94 -3.73
N ALA A 67 -0.79 1.94 -4.95
CA ALA A 67 -2.24 1.90 -5.16
C ALA A 67 -2.85 0.60 -4.62
N SER A 68 -2.21 -0.54 -4.85
CA SER A 68 -2.61 -1.84 -4.30
C SER A 68 -2.59 -1.85 -2.78
N LYS A 69 -1.54 -1.32 -2.14
CA LYS A 69 -1.43 -1.24 -0.67
C LYS A 69 -2.52 -0.36 -0.07
N VAL A 70 -2.75 0.82 -0.64
CA VAL A 70 -3.81 1.73 -0.20
C VAL A 70 -5.20 1.08 -0.36
N GLN A 71 -5.43 0.37 -1.46
CA GLN A 71 -6.64 -0.42 -1.66
C GLN A 71 -6.80 -1.47 -0.58
N LEU A 72 -5.78 -2.30 -0.31
CA LEU A 72 -5.81 -3.34 0.72
C LEU A 72 -6.01 -2.77 2.13
N ALA A 73 -5.31 -1.67 2.46
CA ALA A 73 -5.49 -0.97 3.74
C ALA A 73 -6.91 -0.38 3.89
N GLY A 74 -7.54 -0.01 2.78
CA GLY A 74 -8.94 0.42 2.73
C GLY A 74 -9.94 -0.73 2.93
N TYR A 75 -9.58 -1.93 2.51
CA TYR A 75 -10.31 -3.18 2.76
C TYR A 75 -10.02 -3.69 4.19
N GLN A 76 -10.39 -2.92 5.20
CA GLN A 76 -10.46 -3.48 6.54
C GLN A 76 -11.54 -4.55 6.53
N SER A 77 -11.14 -5.83 6.53
CA SER A 77 -12.01 -6.92 6.91
C SER A 77 -12.55 -6.60 8.30
N ALA A 78 -13.87 -6.63 8.47
CA ALA A 78 -14.43 -6.48 9.81
C ALA A 78 -13.86 -7.64 10.66
N PRO A 79 -13.25 -7.38 11.83
CA PRO A 79 -12.73 -8.46 12.68
C PRO A 79 -13.81 -9.50 13.07
N GLU A 80 -15.07 -9.09 12.97
CA GLU A 80 -16.24 -9.95 13.13
C GLU A 80 -16.35 -11.02 12.03
N MET A 81 -15.84 -10.78 10.81
CA MET A 81 -15.89 -11.75 9.71
C MET A 81 -15.10 -13.02 10.01
N GLU A 82 -13.93 -12.89 10.60
CA GLU A 82 -13.07 -14.02 10.97
C GLU A 82 -13.75 -14.95 11.98
N GLN A 83 -14.47 -14.38 12.93
CA GLN A 83 -15.24 -15.17 13.92
C GLN A 83 -16.38 -15.94 13.26
N TYR A 84 -17.10 -15.32 12.33
CA TYR A 84 -18.18 -15.99 11.60
C TYR A 84 -17.65 -17.07 10.63
N GLU A 85 -16.48 -16.88 10.03
CA GLU A 85 -15.83 -17.90 9.20
C GLU A 85 -15.44 -19.13 10.03
N LEU A 86 -14.94 -18.93 11.25
CA LEU A 86 -14.65 -20.03 12.18
C LEU A 86 -15.94 -20.76 12.57
N GLU A 87 -16.99 -20.03 13.00
CA GLU A 87 -18.29 -20.64 13.36
C GLU A 87 -18.89 -21.41 12.17
N LEU A 88 -18.74 -20.90 10.96
CA LEU A 88 -19.25 -21.56 9.76
C LEU A 88 -18.51 -22.87 9.45
N ASN A 89 -17.22 -22.93 9.69
CA ASN A 89 -16.44 -24.16 9.53
C ASN A 89 -16.82 -25.20 10.60
N GLU A 90 -17.00 -24.78 11.86
CA GLU A 90 -17.45 -25.67 12.94
C GLU A 90 -18.85 -26.24 12.64
N LEU A 91 -19.78 -25.42 12.17
CA LEU A 91 -21.12 -25.85 11.78
C LEU A 91 -21.12 -26.81 10.57
N ARG A 92 -20.20 -26.65 9.63
CA ARG A 92 -20.00 -27.58 8.52
C ARG A 92 -19.53 -28.95 9.00
N GLU A 93 -18.55 -28.97 9.91
CA GLU A 93 -18.04 -30.21 10.51
C GLU A 93 -19.13 -30.90 11.34
N GLU A 94 -19.88 -30.13 12.14
CA GLU A 94 -21.00 -30.68 12.93
C GLU A 94 -22.09 -31.31 12.05
N LYS A 95 -22.43 -30.63 10.96
CA LYS A 95 -23.39 -31.15 9.96
C LYS A 95 -22.91 -32.44 9.33
N GLU A 96 -21.61 -32.52 8.94
CA GLU A 96 -21.05 -33.76 8.38
C GLU A 96 -21.10 -34.93 9.40
N GLN A 97 -20.79 -34.66 10.65
CA GLN A 97 -20.87 -35.67 11.71
C GLN A 97 -22.30 -36.12 11.96
N ALA A 98 -23.26 -35.18 11.99
CA ALA A 98 -24.67 -35.50 12.16
C ALA A 98 -25.21 -36.37 11.00
N VAL A 99 -24.77 -36.11 9.76
CA VAL A 99 -25.13 -36.93 8.61
C VAL A 99 -24.53 -38.34 8.72
N LYS A 100 -23.26 -38.47 9.15
CA LYS A 100 -22.59 -39.77 9.35
C LYS A 100 -23.26 -40.62 10.43
N THR A 101 -23.82 -39.98 11.45
CA THR A 101 -24.54 -40.65 12.55
C THR A 101 -26.04 -40.78 12.31
N ALA A 102 -26.55 -40.38 11.13
CA ALA A 102 -27.96 -40.36 10.74
C ALA A 102 -28.86 -39.52 11.69
N ASP A 103 -28.28 -38.53 12.41
CA ASP A 103 -29.00 -37.61 13.26
C ASP A 103 -29.56 -36.44 12.44
N ILE A 104 -30.74 -36.64 11.89
CA ILE A 104 -31.44 -35.70 11.01
C ILE A 104 -31.79 -34.39 11.72
N GLU A 105 -32.12 -34.46 13.03
CA GLU A 105 -32.50 -33.25 13.78
C GLU A 105 -31.31 -32.34 14.04
N ARG A 106 -30.16 -32.92 14.37
CA ARG A 106 -28.91 -32.21 14.58
C ARG A 106 -28.42 -31.58 13.27
N ALA A 107 -28.49 -32.34 12.18
CA ALA A 107 -28.13 -31.81 10.85
C ALA A 107 -29.02 -30.64 10.42
N LYS A 108 -30.33 -30.68 10.70
CA LYS A 108 -31.22 -29.56 10.42
C LYS A 108 -30.93 -28.33 11.26
N LYS A 109 -30.63 -28.48 12.55
CA LYS A 109 -30.26 -27.36 13.43
C LYS A 109 -28.98 -26.70 12.96
N ALA A 110 -27.96 -27.48 12.63
CA ALA A 110 -26.71 -26.96 12.09
C ALA A 110 -26.94 -26.20 10.77
N GLN A 111 -27.80 -26.73 9.88
CA GLN A 111 -28.13 -26.06 8.62
C GLN A 111 -28.85 -24.73 8.84
N VAL A 112 -29.81 -24.65 9.76
CA VAL A 112 -30.54 -23.40 10.07
C VAL A 112 -29.55 -22.36 10.60
N ARG A 113 -28.69 -22.75 11.53
CA ARG A 113 -27.67 -21.85 12.09
C ARG A 113 -26.66 -21.40 11.04
N GLN A 114 -26.23 -22.30 10.13
CA GLN A 114 -25.38 -21.96 9.01
C GLN A 114 -26.01 -20.86 8.13
N ASN A 115 -27.28 -20.99 7.80
CA ASN A 115 -28.00 -19.99 6.99
C ASN A 115 -28.09 -18.62 7.70
N GLU A 116 -28.27 -18.63 9.04
CA GLU A 116 -28.28 -17.39 9.84
C GLU A 116 -26.91 -16.70 9.82
N VAL A 117 -25.85 -17.45 10.05
CA VAL A 117 -24.47 -16.94 10.04
C VAL A 117 -24.11 -16.38 8.65
N GLU A 118 -24.46 -17.08 7.57
CA GLU A 118 -24.24 -16.61 6.20
C GLU A 118 -25.00 -15.31 5.93
N ALA A 119 -26.23 -15.17 6.42
CA ALA A 119 -27.02 -13.94 6.28
C ALA A 119 -26.41 -12.77 7.07
N GLU A 120 -25.85 -13.03 8.25
CA GLU A 120 -25.13 -12.02 9.04
C GLU A 120 -23.83 -11.58 8.37
N MET A 121 -23.06 -12.51 7.86
CA MET A 121 -21.85 -12.24 7.09
C MET A 121 -22.17 -11.34 5.87
N GLU A 122 -23.23 -11.63 5.13
CA GLU A 122 -23.62 -10.81 3.97
C GLU A 122 -24.02 -9.38 4.38
N LYS A 123 -24.73 -9.22 5.51
CA LYS A 123 -25.03 -7.87 6.04
C LYS A 123 -23.78 -7.09 6.40
N ILE A 124 -22.81 -7.74 7.04
CA ILE A 124 -21.53 -7.13 7.40
C ILE A 124 -20.74 -6.79 6.13
N ARG A 125 -20.71 -7.67 5.13
CA ARG A 125 -20.07 -7.44 3.83
C ARG A 125 -20.62 -6.20 3.15
N ILE A 126 -21.93 -6.11 3.02
CA ILE A 126 -22.61 -4.96 2.41
C ILE A 126 -22.32 -3.66 3.18
N LYS A 127 -22.36 -3.71 4.50
CA LYS A 127 -22.04 -2.55 5.36
C LYS A 127 -20.59 -2.10 5.20
N THR A 128 -19.67 -3.05 5.13
CA THR A 128 -18.24 -2.79 4.95
C THR A 128 -17.94 -2.23 3.56
N GLU A 129 -18.54 -2.79 2.51
CA GLU A 129 -18.44 -2.25 1.15
C GLU A 129 -18.96 -0.81 1.04
N ARG A 130 -20.12 -0.52 1.66
CA ARG A 130 -20.66 0.85 1.68
C ARG A 130 -19.76 1.82 2.43
N ARG A 131 -19.12 1.37 3.51
CA ARG A 131 -18.14 2.15 4.27
C ARG A 131 -16.87 2.40 3.46
N ASN A 132 -16.36 1.38 2.78
CA ASN A 132 -15.15 1.47 1.96
C ASN A 132 -15.37 2.35 0.72
N LYS A 133 -16.54 2.26 0.05
CA LYS A 133 -16.91 3.18 -1.04
C LYS A 133 -17.03 4.65 -0.62
N ARG A 134 -17.28 4.93 0.66
CA ARG A 134 -17.32 6.31 1.20
C ARG A 134 -15.95 6.84 1.60
N LYS A 135 -14.97 5.96 1.92
CA LYS A 135 -13.59 6.37 2.15
C LYS A 135 -12.96 6.65 0.80
N LYS A 136 -12.63 7.90 0.54
CA LYS A 136 -11.77 8.26 -0.58
C LYS A 136 -10.37 7.74 -0.23
N LEU A 137 -10.01 6.61 -0.80
CA LEU A 137 -8.67 6.07 -0.71
C LEU A 137 -7.78 6.94 -1.60
N VAL A 138 -6.76 7.54 -1.00
CA VAL A 138 -5.86 8.47 -1.69
C VAL A 138 -4.44 7.93 -1.59
N VAL A 139 -3.76 7.88 -2.73
CA VAL A 139 -2.33 7.62 -2.80
C VAL A 139 -1.62 8.97 -2.74
N ASP A 140 -0.93 9.22 -1.65
CA ASP A 140 -0.13 10.41 -1.38
C ASP A 140 1.37 10.11 -1.44
N GLU A 141 2.21 11.12 -1.23
CA GLU A 141 3.67 10.96 -1.14
C GLU A 141 4.08 9.96 -0.05
N ALA A 142 3.34 9.90 1.07
CA ALA A 142 3.65 9.00 2.18
C ALA A 142 3.46 7.52 1.79
N ALA A 143 2.40 7.19 1.06
CA ALA A 143 2.14 5.84 0.56
C ALA A 143 3.24 5.38 -0.42
N VAL A 144 3.71 6.28 -1.28
CA VAL A 144 4.84 6.03 -2.20
C VAL A 144 6.13 5.79 -1.42
N ALA A 145 6.43 6.63 -0.42
CA ALA A 145 7.63 6.50 0.40
C ALA A 145 7.61 5.19 1.21
N GLU A 146 6.46 4.78 1.74
CA GLU A 146 6.29 3.49 2.41
C GLU A 146 6.58 2.31 1.48
N THR A 147 6.06 2.36 0.26
CA THR A 147 6.31 1.32 -0.75
C THR A 147 7.79 1.19 -1.08
N ILE A 148 8.48 2.31 -1.27
CA ILE A 148 9.92 2.32 -1.54
C ILE A 148 10.72 1.85 -0.31
N SER A 149 10.29 2.21 0.90
CA SER A 149 10.88 1.72 2.15
C SER A 149 10.81 0.20 2.25
N ASP A 150 9.69 -0.39 1.86
CA ASP A 150 9.51 -1.84 1.86
C ASP A 150 10.40 -2.55 0.84
N TRP A 151 10.60 -1.96 -0.32
CA TRP A 151 11.46 -2.53 -1.36
C TRP A 151 12.95 -2.42 -1.03
N THR A 152 13.36 -1.22 -0.59
CA THR A 152 14.78 -0.90 -0.37
C THR A 152 15.27 -1.20 1.05
N LYS A 153 14.35 -1.46 1.98
CA LYS A 153 14.61 -1.58 3.42
C LYS A 153 15.23 -0.33 4.04
N ILE A 154 15.10 0.82 3.38
CA ILE A 154 15.54 2.11 3.90
C ILE A 154 14.43 2.67 4.78
N PRO A 155 14.70 3.08 6.04
CA PRO A 155 13.69 3.64 6.92
C PRO A 155 12.99 4.87 6.32
N LEU A 156 11.65 4.93 6.45
CA LEU A 156 10.78 5.97 5.88
C LEU A 156 11.26 7.39 6.21
N GLN A 157 11.73 7.61 7.43
CA GLN A 157 12.25 8.90 7.89
C GLN A 157 13.41 9.42 7.04
N LYS A 158 14.23 8.52 6.48
CA LYS A 158 15.34 8.89 5.58
C LYS A 158 14.89 9.22 4.17
N LEU A 159 13.72 8.70 3.75
CA LEU A 159 13.16 8.95 2.43
C LEU A 159 12.45 10.30 2.35
N THR A 160 11.76 10.69 3.43
CA THR A 160 10.95 11.91 3.52
C THR A 160 11.70 13.12 4.06
N GLU A 161 12.90 12.94 4.62
CA GLU A 161 13.74 14.07 5.07
C GLU A 161 14.21 14.91 3.89
N GLY A 162 13.82 16.18 3.88
CA GLY A 162 14.32 17.15 2.90
C GLY A 162 15.85 17.29 2.95
N GLU A 163 16.49 17.48 1.78
CA GLU A 163 17.94 17.55 1.64
C GLU A 163 18.61 18.56 2.58
N THR A 164 17.96 19.70 2.81
CA THR A 164 18.45 20.76 3.71
C THR A 164 18.56 20.30 5.16
N LYS A 165 17.58 19.52 5.67
CA LYS A 165 17.65 18.99 7.03
C LYS A 165 18.69 17.89 7.16
N ARG A 166 18.91 17.11 6.10
CA ARG A 166 19.92 16.05 6.07
C ARG A 166 21.32 16.63 6.03
N LEU A 167 21.55 17.68 5.23
CA LEU A 167 22.82 18.40 5.17
C LEU A 167 23.15 19.08 6.50
N ALA A 168 22.18 19.73 7.14
CA ALA A 168 22.38 20.36 8.46
C ALA A 168 22.69 19.35 9.58
N ARG A 169 22.21 18.11 9.47
CA ARG A 169 22.60 17.02 10.39
C ARG A 169 23.99 16.49 10.08
N LEU A 170 24.32 16.35 8.79
CA LEU A 170 25.63 15.88 8.36
C LEU A 170 26.74 16.81 8.87
N GLU A 171 26.58 18.12 8.72
CA GLU A 171 27.48 19.14 9.24
C GLU A 171 27.71 18.98 10.77
N LYS A 172 26.61 18.86 11.53
CA LYS A 172 26.70 18.63 12.98
C LYS A 172 27.36 17.30 13.37
N GLU A 173 27.18 16.25 12.59
CA GLU A 173 27.84 14.97 12.84
C GLU A 173 29.32 14.98 12.45
N LEU A 174 29.67 15.69 11.37
CA LEU A 174 31.06 15.89 10.98
C LEU A 174 31.84 16.67 12.03
N HIS A 175 31.27 17.78 12.53
CA HIS A 175 31.91 18.55 13.64
C HIS A 175 32.13 17.74 14.93
N LYS A 176 31.31 16.71 15.18
CA LYS A 176 31.50 15.80 16.32
C LYS A 176 32.63 14.80 16.12
N ARG A 177 32.95 14.43 14.87
CA ARG A 177 33.91 13.39 14.53
C ARG A 177 35.25 13.96 14.09
N VAL A 178 35.26 15.14 13.50
CA VAL A 178 36.45 15.84 13.00
C VAL A 178 36.78 16.95 13.97
N ILE A 179 37.78 16.72 14.80
CA ILE A 179 38.25 17.69 15.78
C ILE A 179 39.39 18.50 15.15
N GLY A 180 39.26 19.83 15.10
CA GLY A 180 40.34 20.74 14.71
C GLY A 180 40.45 21.06 13.22
N GLN A 181 39.39 20.83 12.41
CA GLN A 181 39.33 21.23 11.00
C GLN A 181 38.03 21.99 10.69
N ASP A 182 37.69 23.00 11.48
CA ASP A 182 36.46 23.77 11.37
C ASP A 182 36.31 24.50 10.02
N GLU A 183 37.40 24.87 9.37
CA GLU A 183 37.38 25.48 8.02
C GLU A 183 37.19 24.48 6.88
N ALA A 184 37.36 23.17 7.11
CA ALA A 184 37.24 22.11 6.09
C ALA A 184 35.90 21.42 6.11
N VAL A 185 35.12 21.55 7.18
CA VAL A 185 33.78 20.97 7.39
C VAL A 185 32.68 21.95 7.00
#